data_6968c1870899aefac3862464a17598f2
#
_entry.id   6968c1870899aefac3862464a17598f2
#
_cell.length_a   1.000
_cell.length_b   1.000
_cell.length_c   1.000
_cell.angle_alpha   90.00
_cell.angle_beta   90.00
_cell.angle_gamma   90.00
#
_symmetry.space_group_name_H-M   'P 1'
#
loop_
_entity.id
_entity.type
_entity.pdbx_description
1 polymer ?
#
loop_
_entity_poly.entity_id
_entity_poly.type
_entity_poly.pdbx_seq_one_letter_code
_entity_poly.pdbx_strand_id
1 'polypeptide(L)'
;MRRRDIFQTFAAGMLAPARVPAQSGLPPLKITDVKTILTQPAGSQLVIVKVLTSEPGLYGIGCATHQERPLAVAAAIDNYLKPMLVGRNPEDIEDIWQSAYVASYFRSGVTLNNALAGVDGALWDILGKRAGMPLYKLLGGKARAAVPLYAHSSATELPALEQSVRKWIAQGYRHVRVQLAVPGYSGYGVSGARTSEEVQKKRPEGVPVSPVFEPTPYLNNTIKMFDYLRAKLGFEVELLHDVHERVPPAHALQLAKALEPYRLFFLEDPFAPEDVEWFKIMRQQTSTPLAMGELFVNRNEWLPLVANRLIDFIRL
;
A
#
# COMPACT_ATOMS: atom_id res chain seq x y z
N MET A 1 33.32 10.39 54.57
CA MET A 1 32.15 10.91 53.86
C MET A 1 31.11 9.79 53.74
N ARG A 2 30.01 9.91 54.47
CA ARG A 2 28.97 8.86 54.51
C ARG A 2 27.99 9.08 53.34
N ARG A 3 27.57 8.00 52.70
CA ARG A 3 26.64 7.99 51.54
C ARG A 3 25.28 8.71 51.74
N ARG A 4 25.04 9.27 52.92
CA ARG A 4 23.83 10.01 53.28
C ARG A 4 23.87 11.50 52.91
N ASP A 5 25.08 12.07 52.68
CA ASP A 5 25.21 13.50 52.48
C ASP A 5 25.02 13.97 51.02
N ILE A 6 24.90 13.00 50.08
CA ILE A 6 24.71 13.27 48.65
C ILE A 6 23.22 13.52 48.30
N PHE A 7 22.29 13.08 49.13
CA PHE A 7 20.87 13.24 48.83
C PHE A 7 20.21 14.51 49.34
N GLN A 8 20.92 15.31 50.13
CA GLN A 8 20.35 16.58 50.68
C GLN A 8 20.62 17.83 49.84
N THR A 9 21.46 17.75 48.81
CA THR A 9 21.78 18.92 47.96
C THR A 9 20.98 19.01 46.66
N PHE A 10 20.04 18.08 46.39
CA PHE A 10 19.20 18.10 45.18
C PHE A 10 17.76 18.58 45.42
N ALA A 11 17.42 19.05 46.60
CA ALA A 11 16.04 19.42 46.96
C ALA A 11 15.72 20.93 46.88
N ALA A 12 16.59 21.73 46.29
CA ALA A 12 16.35 23.19 46.20
C ALA A 12 16.57 23.70 44.77
N GLY A 13 15.73 23.22 43.84
CA GLY A 13 15.78 23.66 42.44
C GLY A 13 14.64 23.16 41.60
N MET A 14 13.47 22.88 42.17
CA MET A 14 12.27 22.76 41.37
C MET A 14 11.86 24.16 40.92
N LEU A 15 12.49 24.65 39.87
CA LEU A 15 11.90 25.69 39.03
C LEU A 15 10.52 25.10 38.60
N ALA A 16 9.44 25.74 39.10
CA ALA A 16 8.12 25.49 38.56
C ALA A 16 8.26 25.58 37.03
N PRO A 17 7.73 24.59 36.29
CA PRO A 17 7.79 24.65 34.84
C PRO A 17 7.20 26.03 34.47
N ALA A 18 8.02 26.87 33.84
CA ALA A 18 7.50 28.09 33.23
C ALA A 18 6.32 27.60 32.37
N ARG A 19 5.10 27.98 32.74
CA ARG A 19 3.95 27.81 31.86
C ARG A 19 4.30 28.60 30.61
N VAL A 20 4.83 27.91 29.61
CA VAL A 20 4.80 28.42 28.25
C VAL A 20 3.31 28.71 28.04
N PRO A 21 2.90 29.97 27.85
CA PRO A 21 1.51 30.22 27.52
C PRO A 21 1.24 29.35 26.31
N ALA A 22 0.31 28.39 26.44
CA ALA A 22 -0.24 27.72 25.30
C ALA A 22 -0.61 28.88 24.37
N GLN A 23 0.04 28.95 23.21
CA GLN A 23 -0.34 29.93 22.22
C GLN A 23 -1.84 29.79 22.12
N SER A 24 -2.55 30.81 22.60
CA SER A 24 -4.01 30.88 22.51
C SER A 24 -4.32 31.06 21.03
N GLY A 25 -4.26 29.96 20.41
CA GLY A 25 -4.20 29.91 19.02
C GLY A 25 -5.52 30.11 18.39
N LEU A 26 -5.70 29.35 17.46
CA LEU A 26 -6.81 29.23 16.54
C LEU A 26 -8.06 28.79 17.34
N PRO A 27 -9.26 29.27 17.01
CA PRO A 27 -10.48 28.87 17.70
C PRO A 27 -10.68 27.34 17.62
N PRO A 28 -11.36 26.75 18.62
CA PRO A 28 -11.65 25.33 18.64
C PRO A 28 -12.36 24.88 17.36
N LEU A 29 -11.84 23.83 16.74
CA LEU A 29 -12.35 23.28 15.50
C LEU A 29 -13.25 22.08 15.79
N LYS A 30 -14.32 21.91 15.01
CA LYS A 30 -15.20 20.76 15.09
C LYS A 30 -15.44 20.17 13.70
N ILE A 31 -15.52 18.86 13.63
CA ILE A 31 -16.04 18.17 12.44
C ILE A 31 -17.54 18.44 12.35
N THR A 32 -17.99 18.99 11.23
CA THR A 32 -19.41 19.29 11.00
C THR A 32 -20.08 18.23 10.12
N ASP A 33 -19.33 17.59 9.24
CA ASP A 33 -19.83 16.52 8.37
C ASP A 33 -18.69 15.67 7.82
N VAL A 34 -19.00 14.43 7.44
CA VAL A 34 -18.13 13.53 6.70
C VAL A 34 -18.89 13.05 5.47
N LYS A 35 -18.28 13.18 4.29
CA LYS A 35 -18.89 12.77 3.02
C LYS A 35 -18.02 11.75 2.32
N THR A 36 -18.63 10.70 1.82
CA THR A 36 -18.03 9.79 0.86
C THR A 36 -18.35 10.21 -0.57
N ILE A 37 -17.35 10.20 -1.43
CA ILE A 37 -17.47 10.56 -2.84
C ILE A 37 -16.93 9.36 -3.64
N LEU A 38 -17.84 8.66 -4.28
CA LEU A 38 -17.50 7.58 -5.19
C LEU A 38 -17.22 8.18 -6.56
N THR A 39 -16.05 7.86 -7.11
CA THR A 39 -15.63 8.34 -8.42
C THR A 39 -14.87 7.26 -9.17
N GLN A 40 -14.80 7.35 -10.49
CA GLN A 40 -14.19 6.32 -11.34
C GLN A 40 -13.34 6.93 -12.46
N PRO A 41 -12.27 7.65 -12.13
CA PRO A 41 -11.38 8.19 -13.15
C PRO A 41 -10.64 7.06 -13.87
N ALA A 42 -10.63 7.10 -15.20
CA ALA A 42 -9.96 6.12 -16.06
C ALA A 42 -10.28 4.65 -15.70
N GLY A 43 -11.49 4.38 -15.21
CA GLY A 43 -11.94 3.03 -14.86
C GLY A 43 -11.59 2.54 -13.45
N SER A 44 -10.80 3.27 -12.69
CA SER A 44 -10.48 2.92 -11.29
C SER A 44 -11.56 3.44 -10.34
N GLN A 45 -12.16 2.54 -9.56
CA GLN A 45 -13.17 2.91 -8.56
C GLN A 45 -12.47 3.46 -7.31
N LEU A 46 -12.74 4.72 -6.99
CA LEU A 46 -12.15 5.40 -5.81
C LEU A 46 -13.23 5.74 -4.79
N VAL A 47 -12.86 5.65 -3.51
CA VAL A 47 -13.65 6.13 -2.38
C VAL A 47 -12.89 7.29 -1.75
N ILE A 48 -13.37 8.50 -1.99
CA ILE A 48 -12.78 9.71 -1.44
C ILE A 48 -13.58 10.12 -0.20
N VAL A 49 -12.86 10.41 0.87
CA VAL A 49 -13.43 10.92 2.12
C VAL A 49 -13.19 12.42 2.18
N LYS A 50 -14.26 13.20 2.39
CA LYS A 50 -14.18 14.63 2.64
C LYS A 50 -14.72 14.94 4.04
N VAL A 51 -13.83 15.40 4.93
CA VAL A 51 -14.18 15.83 6.29
C VAL A 51 -14.35 17.36 6.29
N LEU A 52 -15.55 17.83 6.65
CA LEU A 52 -15.89 19.24 6.75
C LEU A 52 -15.70 19.71 8.20
N THR A 53 -15.28 20.97 8.36
CA THR A 53 -15.06 21.56 9.67
C THR A 53 -15.97 22.76 9.96
N SER A 54 -15.99 23.21 11.20
CA SER A 54 -16.69 24.44 11.62
C SER A 54 -16.04 25.72 11.09
N GLU A 55 -14.81 25.65 10.59
CA GLU A 55 -14.15 26.78 9.94
C GLU A 55 -14.56 26.86 8.47
N PRO A 56 -15.14 27.98 8.00
CA PRO A 56 -15.59 28.11 6.62
C PRO A 56 -14.44 27.90 5.62
N GLY A 57 -14.66 27.01 4.66
CA GLY A 57 -13.65 26.70 3.64
C GLY A 57 -12.58 25.69 4.05
N LEU A 58 -12.43 25.38 5.32
CA LEU A 58 -11.49 24.36 5.80
C LEU A 58 -12.12 22.98 5.78
N TYR A 59 -11.54 22.09 5.00
CA TYR A 59 -11.89 20.68 4.91
C TYR A 59 -10.67 19.83 4.61
N GLY A 60 -10.73 18.55 4.93
CA GLY A 60 -9.72 17.58 4.55
C GLY A 60 -10.21 16.55 3.55
N ILE A 61 -9.28 16.04 2.77
CA ILE A 61 -9.49 14.97 1.79
C ILE A 61 -8.59 13.79 2.14
N GLY A 62 -9.19 12.59 2.14
CA GLY A 62 -8.47 11.33 2.27
C GLY A 62 -8.96 10.30 1.26
N CYS A 63 -8.18 9.25 1.08
CA CYS A 63 -8.51 8.14 0.19
C CYS A 63 -8.77 6.88 1.01
N ALA A 64 -9.96 6.31 0.87
CA ALA A 64 -10.41 5.08 1.53
C ALA A 64 -10.59 3.93 0.52
N THR A 65 -9.87 3.95 -0.59
CA THR A 65 -10.17 3.08 -1.72
C THR A 65 -9.86 1.62 -1.43
N HIS A 66 -10.88 0.80 -1.54
CA HIS A 66 -10.82 -0.63 -1.77
C HIS A 66 -11.57 -0.90 -3.09
N GLN A 67 -10.82 -1.05 -4.17
CA GLN A 67 -11.38 -1.08 -5.53
C GLN A 67 -12.46 -2.15 -5.73
N GLU A 68 -12.29 -3.32 -5.08
CA GLU A 68 -13.18 -4.46 -5.23
C GLU A 68 -14.46 -4.35 -4.39
N ARG A 69 -14.47 -3.48 -3.37
CA ARG A 69 -15.59 -3.34 -2.41
C ARG A 69 -15.86 -1.88 -2.00
N PRO A 70 -15.95 -0.93 -2.96
CA PRO A 70 -16.06 0.49 -2.64
C PRO A 70 -17.33 0.82 -1.83
N LEU A 71 -18.45 0.15 -2.12
CA LEU A 71 -19.72 0.38 -1.41
C LEU A 71 -19.67 -0.08 0.04
N ALA A 72 -18.93 -1.16 0.34
CA ALA A 72 -18.77 -1.62 1.71
C ALA A 72 -17.96 -0.62 2.55
N VAL A 73 -16.93 -0.03 1.96
CA VAL A 73 -16.13 1.03 2.59
C VAL A 73 -16.96 2.30 2.80
N ALA A 74 -17.71 2.72 1.80
CA ALA A 74 -18.61 3.87 1.91
C ALA A 74 -19.63 3.67 3.03
N ALA A 75 -20.26 2.49 3.08
CA ALA A 75 -21.22 2.16 4.15
C ALA A 75 -20.58 2.16 5.55
N ALA A 76 -19.33 1.69 5.68
CA ALA A 76 -18.59 1.74 6.93
C ALA A 76 -18.34 3.18 7.39
N ILE A 77 -18.01 4.08 6.47
CA ILE A 77 -17.80 5.49 6.79
C ILE A 77 -19.13 6.17 7.15
N ASP A 78 -20.13 6.05 6.29
CA ASP A 78 -21.37 6.83 6.40
C ASP A 78 -22.22 6.42 7.61
N ASN A 79 -22.26 5.11 7.93
CA ASN A 79 -23.15 4.60 8.99
C ASN A 79 -22.45 4.43 10.34
N TYR A 80 -21.12 4.31 10.39
CA TYR A 80 -20.41 4.01 11.63
C TYR A 80 -19.36 5.06 12.00
N LEU A 81 -18.48 5.48 11.08
CA LEU A 81 -17.46 6.47 11.41
C LEU A 81 -18.02 7.88 11.49
N LYS A 82 -18.83 8.30 10.53
CA LYS A 82 -19.42 9.65 10.52
C LYS A 82 -20.17 10.01 11.80
N PRO A 83 -21.12 9.18 12.34
CA PRO A 83 -21.79 9.50 13.60
C PRO A 83 -20.83 9.64 14.79
N MET A 84 -19.74 8.90 14.80
CA MET A 84 -18.72 8.96 15.84
C MET A 84 -17.84 10.22 15.73
N LEU A 85 -17.65 10.73 14.53
CA LEU A 85 -16.71 11.82 14.22
C LEU A 85 -17.34 13.21 14.35
N VAL A 86 -18.60 13.37 13.96
CA VAL A 86 -19.29 14.68 13.98
C VAL A 86 -19.30 15.24 15.40
N GLY A 87 -18.87 16.50 15.51
CA GLY A 87 -18.74 17.23 16.78
C GLY A 87 -17.38 17.11 17.45
N ARG A 88 -16.52 16.16 17.05
CA ARG A 88 -15.15 16.01 17.58
C ARG A 88 -14.22 17.07 17.00
N ASN A 89 -13.12 17.31 17.71
CA ASN A 89 -12.03 18.14 17.21
C ASN A 89 -11.20 17.31 16.21
N PRO A 90 -11.06 17.76 14.93
CA PRO A 90 -10.30 17.03 13.91
C PRO A 90 -8.78 17.01 14.17
N GLU A 91 -8.27 17.80 15.12
CA GLU A 91 -6.84 17.83 15.46
C GLU A 91 -6.45 16.72 16.46
N ASP A 92 -7.43 16.08 17.11
CA ASP A 92 -7.20 14.94 18.00
C ASP A 92 -7.09 13.63 17.20
N ILE A 93 -6.15 13.63 16.22
CA ILE A 93 -6.04 12.57 15.20
C ILE A 93 -5.81 11.21 15.84
N GLU A 94 -4.84 11.11 16.76
CA GLU A 94 -4.50 9.85 17.43
C GLU A 94 -5.68 9.31 18.29
N ASP A 95 -6.37 10.19 19.02
CA ASP A 95 -7.53 9.78 19.81
C ASP A 95 -8.69 9.32 18.92
N ILE A 96 -8.91 10.00 17.80
CA ILE A 96 -9.90 9.59 16.79
C ILE A 96 -9.54 8.24 16.21
N TRP A 97 -8.27 8.06 15.81
CA TRP A 97 -7.82 6.81 15.23
C TRP A 97 -7.99 5.62 16.20
N GLN A 98 -7.49 5.77 17.43
CA GLN A 98 -7.56 4.73 18.45
C GLN A 98 -9.03 4.40 18.79
N SER A 99 -9.85 5.42 18.99
CA SER A 99 -11.27 5.25 19.29
C SER A 99 -12.00 4.54 18.16
N ALA A 100 -11.77 4.93 16.91
CA ALA A 100 -12.38 4.32 15.72
C ALA A 100 -11.94 2.87 15.53
N TYR A 101 -10.65 2.58 15.75
CA TYR A 101 -10.11 1.23 15.61
C TYR A 101 -10.71 0.23 16.59
N VAL A 102 -11.02 0.68 17.81
CA VAL A 102 -11.56 -0.21 18.87
C VAL A 102 -13.08 -0.17 18.99
N ALA A 103 -13.77 0.81 18.39
CA ALA A 103 -15.19 1.09 18.61
C ALA A 103 -16.13 -0.08 18.30
N SER A 104 -15.77 -0.92 17.33
CA SER A 104 -16.60 -2.07 16.95
C SER A 104 -16.31 -3.33 17.76
N TYR A 105 -15.37 -3.29 18.71
CA TYR A 105 -14.84 -4.46 19.43
C TYR A 105 -14.08 -5.45 18.53
N PHE A 106 -14.66 -5.88 17.40
CA PHE A 106 -13.99 -6.62 16.34
C PHE A 106 -13.15 -5.67 15.51
N ARG A 107 -11.84 -5.88 15.49
CA ARG A 107 -10.87 -4.95 14.92
C ARG A 107 -10.27 -5.51 13.65
N SER A 108 -9.71 -4.58 12.85
CA SER A 108 -9.01 -4.92 11.61
C SER A 108 -9.94 -5.39 10.48
N GLY A 109 -9.33 -5.73 9.37
CA GLY A 109 -10.01 -6.12 8.15
C GLY A 109 -9.97 -5.02 7.10
N VAL A 110 -9.83 -5.44 5.84
CA VAL A 110 -9.54 -4.54 4.71
C VAL A 110 -10.58 -3.41 4.57
N THR A 111 -11.87 -3.71 4.71
CA THR A 111 -12.93 -2.69 4.57
C THR A 111 -12.87 -1.64 5.67
N LEU A 112 -12.75 -2.08 6.94
CA LEU A 112 -12.76 -1.17 8.09
C LEU A 112 -11.48 -0.35 8.16
N ASN A 113 -10.33 -0.94 7.88
CA ASN A 113 -9.06 -0.23 7.91
C ASN A 113 -8.90 0.76 6.75
N ASN A 114 -9.43 0.44 5.55
CA ASN A 114 -9.48 1.42 4.47
C ASN A 114 -10.41 2.60 4.80
N ALA A 115 -11.57 2.32 5.40
CA ALA A 115 -12.48 3.37 5.85
C ALA A 115 -11.80 4.31 6.86
N LEU A 116 -11.11 3.74 7.84
CA LEU A 116 -10.37 4.49 8.85
C LEU A 116 -9.20 5.28 8.24
N ALA A 117 -8.42 4.66 7.35
CA ALA A 117 -7.30 5.32 6.66
C ALA A 117 -7.75 6.55 5.85
N GLY A 118 -8.91 6.47 5.19
CA GLY A 118 -9.46 7.62 4.47
C GLY A 118 -9.84 8.78 5.37
N VAL A 119 -10.40 8.49 6.54
CA VAL A 119 -10.69 9.50 7.56
C VAL A 119 -9.40 10.08 8.13
N ASP A 120 -8.46 9.23 8.53
CA ASP A 120 -7.16 9.63 9.07
C ASP A 120 -6.41 10.56 8.11
N GLY A 121 -6.29 10.18 6.84
CA GLY A 121 -5.68 11.04 5.82
C GLY A 121 -6.37 12.40 5.67
N ALA A 122 -7.70 12.46 5.80
CA ALA A 122 -8.44 13.71 5.76
C ALA A 122 -8.17 14.60 6.99
N LEU A 123 -8.00 13.99 8.18
CA LEU A 123 -7.65 14.76 9.39
C LEU A 123 -6.24 15.35 9.30
N TRP A 124 -5.28 14.58 8.81
CA TRP A 124 -3.93 15.08 8.54
C TRP A 124 -3.91 16.20 7.49
N ASP A 125 -4.76 16.12 6.45
CA ASP A 125 -4.91 17.19 5.45
C ASP A 125 -5.47 18.48 6.08
N ILE A 126 -6.44 18.37 7.00
CA ILE A 126 -6.93 19.52 7.79
C ILE A 126 -5.81 20.14 8.60
N LEU A 127 -5.05 19.34 9.34
CA LEU A 127 -3.95 19.82 10.15
C LEU A 127 -2.89 20.53 9.32
N GLY A 128 -2.51 19.97 8.17
CA GLY A 128 -1.56 20.59 7.23
C GLY A 128 -2.03 21.93 6.71
N LYS A 129 -3.29 22.04 6.28
CA LYS A 129 -3.92 23.28 5.81
C LYS A 129 -3.98 24.33 6.91
N ARG A 130 -4.36 23.94 8.11
CA ARG A 130 -4.46 24.83 9.27
C ARG A 130 -3.09 25.34 9.72
N ALA A 131 -2.08 24.50 9.67
CA ALA A 131 -0.70 24.87 9.96
C ALA A 131 -0.02 25.69 8.82
N GLY A 132 -0.65 25.79 7.65
CA GLY A 132 -0.05 26.42 6.47
C GLY A 132 1.18 25.66 5.96
N MET A 133 1.27 24.36 6.22
CA MET A 133 2.41 23.52 5.87
C MET A 133 1.99 22.25 5.12
N PRO A 134 2.76 21.83 4.12
CA PRO A 134 2.54 20.52 3.52
C PRO A 134 2.81 19.41 4.55
N LEU A 135 2.03 18.32 4.46
CA LEU A 135 2.04 17.23 5.43
C LEU A 135 3.45 16.65 5.69
N TYR A 136 4.26 16.48 4.63
CA TYR A 136 5.62 15.96 4.82
C TYR A 136 6.49 16.80 5.77
N LYS A 137 6.24 18.12 5.89
CA LYS A 137 6.94 18.96 6.85
C LYS A 137 6.47 18.73 8.29
N LEU A 138 5.18 18.47 8.49
CA LEU A 138 4.63 18.10 9.80
C LEU A 138 5.18 16.75 10.26
N LEU A 139 5.44 15.83 9.34
CA LEU A 139 5.99 14.51 9.61
C LEU A 139 7.54 14.49 9.71
N GLY A 140 8.19 15.63 9.83
CA GLY A 140 9.64 15.71 10.05
C GLY A 140 10.47 16.20 8.86
N GLY A 141 9.83 16.57 7.75
CA GLY A 141 10.50 17.08 6.55
C GLY A 141 10.84 15.99 5.52
N LYS A 142 11.41 16.42 4.42
CA LYS A 142 11.74 15.50 3.32
C LYS A 142 13.11 14.86 3.49
N ALA A 143 13.18 13.55 3.31
CA ALA A 143 14.43 12.80 3.33
C ALA A 143 15.19 12.89 1.99
N ARG A 144 14.51 13.21 0.88
CA ARG A 144 15.07 13.30 -0.47
C ARG A 144 14.29 14.30 -1.33
N ALA A 145 14.92 14.79 -2.38
CA ALA A 145 14.29 15.75 -3.28
C ALA A 145 13.33 15.10 -4.28
N ALA A 146 13.57 13.84 -4.65
CA ALA A 146 12.76 13.09 -5.61
C ALA A 146 12.68 11.61 -5.22
N VAL A 147 11.64 10.93 -5.68
CA VAL A 147 11.44 9.49 -5.51
C VAL A 147 11.52 8.85 -6.90
N PRO A 148 12.38 7.84 -7.12
CA PRO A 148 12.36 7.08 -8.36
C PRO A 148 11.04 6.32 -8.50
N LEU A 149 10.53 6.28 -9.72
CA LEU A 149 9.28 5.60 -10.06
C LEU A 149 9.57 4.39 -10.93
N TYR A 150 8.71 3.40 -10.88
CA TYR A 150 8.68 2.33 -11.87
C TYR A 150 7.41 2.40 -12.73
N ALA A 151 7.53 1.94 -13.98
CA ALA A 151 6.41 1.85 -14.90
C ALA A 151 5.94 0.40 -15.04
N HIS A 152 4.70 0.21 -15.49
CA HIS A 152 4.12 -1.10 -15.76
C HIS A 152 4.11 -1.39 -17.25
N SER A 153 4.64 -2.56 -17.64
CA SER A 153 4.56 -3.11 -18.99
C SER A 153 3.88 -4.48 -18.95
N SER A 154 2.82 -4.61 -19.73
CA SER A 154 2.11 -5.89 -19.89
C SER A 154 1.83 -6.13 -21.37
N ALA A 155 1.95 -7.37 -21.80
CA ALA A 155 1.61 -7.77 -23.17
C ALA A 155 1.20 -9.25 -23.24
N THR A 156 0.63 -9.63 -24.38
CA THR A 156 0.32 -11.03 -24.68
C THR A 156 1.49 -11.76 -25.34
N GLU A 157 2.40 -11.00 -25.97
CA GLU A 157 3.52 -11.53 -26.74
C GLU A 157 4.84 -10.85 -26.34
N LEU A 158 5.94 -11.61 -26.38
CA LEU A 158 7.28 -11.14 -26.01
C LEU A 158 7.77 -9.90 -26.79
N PRO A 159 7.64 -9.84 -28.13
CA PRO A 159 8.07 -8.64 -28.87
C PRO A 159 7.28 -7.38 -28.50
N ALA A 160 5.98 -7.51 -28.24
CA ALA A 160 5.15 -6.40 -27.81
C ALA A 160 5.52 -5.93 -26.40
N LEU A 161 5.87 -6.85 -25.51
CA LEU A 161 6.36 -6.53 -24.17
C LEU A 161 7.70 -5.77 -24.25
N GLU A 162 8.66 -6.25 -25.05
CA GLU A 162 9.94 -5.56 -25.29
C GLU A 162 9.71 -4.12 -25.78
N GLN A 163 8.86 -3.95 -26.77
CA GLN A 163 8.55 -2.62 -27.32
C GLN A 163 7.95 -1.70 -26.23
N SER A 164 7.07 -2.21 -25.40
CA SER A 164 6.49 -1.49 -24.28
C SER A 164 7.55 -1.06 -23.26
N VAL A 165 8.48 -1.95 -22.90
CA VAL A 165 9.60 -1.62 -21.99
C VAL A 165 10.50 -0.55 -22.61
N ARG A 166 10.87 -0.68 -23.88
CA ARG A 166 11.69 0.33 -24.58
C ARG A 166 11.02 1.70 -24.62
N LYS A 167 9.70 1.74 -24.75
CA LYS A 167 8.93 3.01 -24.69
C LYS A 167 9.11 3.70 -23.34
N TRP A 168 9.04 2.95 -22.22
CA TRP A 168 9.26 3.51 -20.88
C TRP A 168 10.71 3.96 -20.67
N ILE A 169 11.69 3.18 -21.14
CA ILE A 169 13.10 3.56 -21.10
C ILE A 169 13.32 4.88 -21.86
N ALA A 170 12.72 5.04 -23.04
CA ALA A 170 12.81 6.28 -23.82
C ALA A 170 12.19 7.49 -23.12
N GLN A 171 11.24 7.27 -22.19
CA GLN A 171 10.65 8.31 -21.35
C GLN A 171 11.46 8.59 -20.05
N GLY A 172 12.60 7.91 -19.86
CA GLY A 172 13.49 8.11 -18.73
C GLY A 172 13.25 7.18 -17.53
N TYR A 173 12.31 6.23 -17.62
CA TYR A 173 12.13 5.22 -16.56
C TYR A 173 13.32 4.25 -16.55
N ARG A 174 13.84 4.00 -15.36
CA ARG A 174 14.92 3.02 -15.14
C ARG A 174 14.42 1.71 -14.56
N HIS A 175 13.22 1.69 -14.03
CA HIS A 175 12.59 0.55 -13.39
C HIS A 175 11.29 0.24 -14.10
N VAL A 176 11.12 -1.01 -14.55
CA VAL A 176 9.90 -1.43 -15.25
C VAL A 176 9.41 -2.77 -14.73
N ARG A 177 8.18 -2.78 -14.21
CA ARG A 177 7.47 -4.01 -13.87
C ARG A 177 6.97 -4.67 -15.14
N VAL A 178 7.34 -5.94 -15.35
CA VAL A 178 7.02 -6.68 -16.56
C VAL A 178 6.11 -7.85 -16.28
N GLN A 179 5.08 -8.00 -17.11
CA GLN A 179 4.13 -9.11 -17.03
C GLN A 179 3.77 -9.59 -18.44
N LEU A 180 3.77 -10.91 -18.63
CA LEU A 180 3.35 -11.55 -19.86
C LEU A 180 2.08 -12.35 -19.60
N ALA A 181 1.11 -12.26 -20.50
CA ALA A 181 -0.12 -13.04 -20.41
C ALA A 181 0.20 -14.54 -20.38
N VAL A 182 -0.46 -15.25 -19.47
CA VAL A 182 -0.34 -16.71 -19.39
C VAL A 182 -1.33 -17.33 -20.35
N PRO A 183 -0.91 -18.20 -21.27
CA PRO A 183 -1.81 -18.85 -22.21
C PRO A 183 -2.95 -19.60 -21.49
N GLY A 184 -4.18 -19.41 -21.96
CA GLY A 184 -5.37 -20.03 -21.37
C GLY A 184 -5.96 -19.30 -20.16
N TYR A 185 -5.32 -18.22 -19.66
CA TYR A 185 -5.81 -17.40 -18.55
C TYR A 185 -6.15 -15.99 -19.01
N SER A 186 -7.31 -15.49 -18.61
CA SER A 186 -7.69 -14.09 -18.79
C SER A 186 -7.48 -13.34 -17.48
N GLY A 187 -6.87 -12.16 -17.54
CA GLY A 187 -6.91 -11.19 -16.46
C GLY A 187 -5.74 -11.14 -15.50
N TYR A 188 -4.77 -12.06 -15.53
CA TYR A 188 -3.58 -11.93 -14.71
C TYR A 188 -2.52 -11.09 -15.43
N GLY A 189 -2.12 -9.96 -14.82
CA GLY A 189 -1.11 -9.06 -15.38
C GLY A 189 -1.51 -8.34 -16.67
N VAL A 190 -2.65 -8.66 -17.24
CA VAL A 190 -3.25 -7.96 -18.36
C VAL A 190 -4.52 -7.30 -17.83
N SER A 191 -4.67 -6.00 -18.03
CA SER A 191 -5.91 -5.29 -17.72
C SER A 191 -7.05 -5.96 -18.50
N GLY A 192 -7.68 -6.92 -17.85
CA GLY A 192 -8.71 -7.75 -18.46
C GLY A 192 -10.08 -7.33 -18.01
N ALA A 193 -11.01 -7.88 -18.68
CA ALA A 193 -12.42 -7.81 -18.41
C ALA A 193 -12.73 -7.99 -16.92
N ARG A 194 -13.29 -6.95 -16.33
CA ARG A 194 -13.68 -6.93 -14.91
C ARG A 194 -15.11 -7.40 -14.70
N THR A 195 -15.86 -7.64 -15.76
CA THR A 195 -17.21 -8.17 -15.67
C THR A 195 -17.23 -9.66 -15.99
N SER A 196 -18.16 -10.38 -15.36
CA SER A 196 -18.36 -11.80 -15.61
C SER A 196 -18.64 -12.11 -17.09
N GLU A 197 -19.34 -11.20 -17.79
CA GLU A 197 -19.60 -11.33 -19.22
C GLU A 197 -18.35 -11.19 -20.08
N GLU A 198 -17.49 -10.21 -19.78
CA GLU A 198 -16.25 -10.01 -20.52
C GLU A 198 -15.23 -11.13 -20.27
N VAL A 199 -15.20 -11.70 -19.06
CA VAL A 199 -14.41 -12.89 -18.73
C VAL A 199 -14.93 -14.11 -19.51
N GLN A 200 -16.25 -14.27 -19.60
CA GLN A 200 -16.86 -15.38 -20.32
C GLN A 200 -16.64 -15.29 -21.85
N LYS A 201 -16.73 -14.10 -22.43
CA LYS A 201 -16.52 -13.88 -23.87
C LYS A 201 -15.10 -14.14 -24.35
N LYS A 202 -14.11 -13.97 -23.48
CA LYS A 202 -12.68 -14.18 -23.81
C LYS A 202 -12.15 -15.56 -23.44
N ARG A 203 -13.01 -16.43 -22.88
CA ARG A 203 -12.58 -17.73 -22.41
C ARG A 203 -12.52 -18.73 -23.57
N PRO A 204 -11.43 -19.50 -23.70
CA PRO A 204 -11.39 -20.60 -24.66
C PRO A 204 -12.48 -21.62 -24.38
N GLU A 205 -12.96 -22.29 -25.44
CA GLU A 205 -13.93 -23.36 -25.33
C GLU A 205 -13.39 -24.48 -24.43
N GLY A 206 -14.24 -25.04 -23.57
CA GLY A 206 -13.86 -26.12 -22.65
C GLY A 206 -13.18 -25.68 -21.34
N VAL A 207 -12.84 -24.41 -21.20
CA VAL A 207 -12.27 -23.91 -19.93
C VAL A 207 -13.39 -23.65 -18.90
N PRO A 208 -13.26 -24.11 -17.63
CA PRO A 208 -14.25 -23.90 -16.59
C PRO A 208 -14.56 -22.42 -16.33
N VAL A 209 -15.73 -22.11 -15.76
CA VAL A 209 -16.15 -20.73 -15.43
C VAL A 209 -15.21 -20.08 -14.43
N SER A 210 -14.68 -20.85 -13.48
CA SER A 210 -13.60 -20.45 -12.59
C SER A 210 -12.33 -21.14 -13.05
N PRO A 211 -11.46 -20.49 -13.80
CA PRO A 211 -10.24 -21.11 -14.28
C PRO A 211 -9.38 -21.57 -13.10
N VAL A 212 -8.98 -22.81 -13.11
CA VAL A 212 -7.93 -23.30 -12.23
C VAL A 212 -6.63 -22.64 -12.69
N PHE A 213 -5.95 -21.94 -11.80
CA PHE A 213 -4.66 -21.37 -12.11
C PHE A 213 -3.58 -22.47 -12.01
N GLU A 214 -3.02 -22.85 -13.15
CA GLU A 214 -1.95 -23.84 -13.24
C GLU A 214 -0.59 -23.18 -12.98
N PRO A 215 0.13 -23.51 -11.90
CA PRO A 215 1.41 -22.87 -11.59
C PRO A 215 2.50 -23.11 -12.65
N THR A 216 2.59 -24.33 -13.19
CA THR A 216 3.67 -24.70 -14.11
C THR A 216 3.71 -23.87 -15.39
N PRO A 217 2.61 -23.65 -16.13
CA PRO A 217 2.62 -22.75 -17.29
C PRO A 217 3.01 -21.33 -16.93
N TYR A 218 2.56 -20.83 -15.78
CA TYR A 218 2.93 -19.50 -15.30
C TYR A 218 4.44 -19.37 -15.04
N LEU A 219 5.04 -20.31 -14.29
CA LEU A 219 6.47 -20.32 -14.01
C LEU A 219 7.28 -20.34 -15.30
N ASN A 220 6.97 -21.28 -16.19
CA ASN A 220 7.68 -21.43 -17.46
C ASN A 220 7.58 -20.17 -18.32
N ASN A 221 6.41 -19.56 -18.39
CA ASN A 221 6.18 -18.35 -19.16
C ASN A 221 6.93 -17.15 -18.56
N THR A 222 6.98 -17.04 -17.25
CA THR A 222 7.70 -15.97 -16.55
C THR A 222 9.21 -16.11 -16.75
N ILE A 223 9.77 -17.30 -16.61
CA ILE A 223 11.20 -17.54 -16.85
C ILE A 223 11.56 -17.20 -18.31
N LYS A 224 10.78 -17.69 -19.29
CA LYS A 224 10.95 -17.38 -20.71
C LYS A 224 10.88 -15.86 -20.99
N MET A 225 10.00 -15.16 -20.32
CA MET A 225 9.87 -13.69 -20.42
C MET A 225 11.16 -13.00 -19.99
N PHE A 226 11.73 -13.36 -18.85
CA PHE A 226 12.97 -12.75 -18.37
C PHE A 226 14.18 -13.11 -19.22
N ASP A 227 14.27 -14.35 -19.66
CA ASP A 227 15.31 -14.80 -20.59
C ASP A 227 15.31 -13.94 -21.87
N TYR A 228 14.14 -13.80 -22.48
CA TYR A 228 13.98 -12.98 -23.69
C TYR A 228 14.31 -11.51 -23.43
N LEU A 229 13.76 -10.90 -22.36
CA LEU A 229 13.98 -9.49 -22.08
C LEU A 229 15.44 -9.18 -21.74
N ARG A 230 16.12 -10.02 -20.97
CA ARG A 230 17.54 -9.83 -20.66
C ARG A 230 18.42 -10.01 -21.88
N ALA A 231 18.12 -10.95 -22.75
CA ALA A 231 18.82 -11.10 -24.03
C ALA A 231 18.68 -9.86 -24.94
N LYS A 232 17.53 -9.16 -24.90
CA LYS A 232 17.23 -7.99 -25.75
C LYS A 232 17.62 -6.65 -25.13
N LEU A 233 17.50 -6.50 -23.81
CA LEU A 233 17.64 -5.23 -23.09
C LEU A 233 18.93 -5.14 -22.26
N GLY A 234 19.59 -6.26 -22.01
CA GLY A 234 20.72 -6.31 -21.08
C GLY A 234 20.29 -6.09 -19.61
N PHE A 235 21.20 -5.54 -18.82
CA PHE A 235 21.04 -5.37 -17.37
C PHE A 235 21.07 -3.90 -16.91
N GLU A 236 21.06 -2.96 -17.84
CA GLU A 236 21.06 -1.52 -17.51
C GLU A 236 19.69 -1.00 -17.07
N VAL A 237 18.62 -1.72 -17.40
CA VAL A 237 17.26 -1.46 -16.92
C VAL A 237 16.91 -2.40 -15.78
N GLU A 238 16.36 -1.85 -14.71
CA GLU A 238 15.88 -2.62 -13.59
C GLU A 238 14.50 -3.21 -13.91
N LEU A 239 14.41 -4.53 -13.95
CA LEU A 239 13.16 -5.23 -14.20
C LEU A 239 12.58 -5.78 -12.89
N LEU A 240 11.26 -5.67 -12.74
CA LEU A 240 10.50 -6.13 -11.60
C LEU A 240 9.41 -7.09 -12.08
N HIS A 241 8.98 -7.99 -11.22
CA HIS A 241 7.85 -8.88 -11.49
C HIS A 241 6.97 -9.01 -10.27
N ASP A 242 5.68 -9.07 -10.51
CA ASP A 242 4.65 -9.17 -9.50
C ASP A 242 3.92 -10.51 -9.65
N VAL A 243 4.01 -11.36 -8.64
CA VAL A 243 3.40 -12.68 -8.63
C VAL A 243 1.91 -12.59 -8.30
N HIS A 244 1.49 -11.55 -7.58
CA HIS A 244 0.11 -11.37 -7.10
C HIS A 244 -0.39 -12.58 -6.28
N GLU A 245 0.49 -13.24 -5.54
CA GLU A 245 0.15 -14.35 -4.63
C GLU A 245 -0.56 -15.54 -5.30
N ARG A 246 -0.45 -15.65 -6.63
CA ARG A 246 -1.27 -16.55 -7.44
C ARG A 246 -0.77 -17.98 -7.49
N VAL A 247 0.44 -18.23 -7.02
CA VAL A 247 1.03 -19.58 -7.04
C VAL A 247 1.17 -20.14 -5.62
N PRO A 248 1.04 -21.45 -5.44
CA PRO A 248 1.34 -22.06 -4.14
C PRO A 248 2.76 -21.72 -3.66
N PRO A 249 2.99 -21.59 -2.34
CA PRO A 249 4.26 -21.12 -1.80
C PRO A 249 5.50 -21.88 -2.31
N ALA A 250 5.42 -23.18 -2.46
CA ALA A 250 6.52 -23.98 -3.01
C ALA A 250 6.88 -23.58 -4.45
N HIS A 251 5.90 -23.23 -5.27
CA HIS A 251 6.12 -22.75 -6.64
C HIS A 251 6.66 -21.32 -6.66
N ALA A 252 6.19 -20.45 -5.77
CA ALA A 252 6.76 -19.12 -5.61
C ALA A 252 8.25 -19.16 -5.24
N LEU A 253 8.63 -20.08 -4.36
CA LEU A 253 10.03 -20.33 -4.01
C LEU A 253 10.84 -20.83 -5.21
N GLN A 254 10.31 -21.80 -5.98
CA GLN A 254 10.94 -22.28 -7.21
C GLN A 254 11.14 -21.15 -8.22
N LEU A 255 10.14 -20.30 -8.39
CA LEU A 255 10.20 -19.15 -9.28
C LEU A 255 11.29 -18.16 -8.83
N ALA A 256 11.31 -17.79 -7.56
CA ALA A 256 12.30 -16.85 -7.02
C ALA A 256 13.74 -17.33 -7.27
N LYS A 257 14.00 -18.63 -7.08
CA LYS A 257 15.30 -19.25 -7.38
C LYS A 257 15.62 -19.25 -8.88
N ALA A 258 14.64 -19.59 -9.72
CA ALA A 258 14.82 -19.63 -11.17
C ALA A 258 15.07 -18.23 -11.78
N LEU A 259 14.62 -17.17 -11.09
CA LEU A 259 14.80 -15.79 -11.54
C LEU A 259 16.11 -15.14 -11.10
N GLU A 260 16.90 -15.75 -10.21
CA GLU A 260 18.20 -15.20 -9.77
C GLU A 260 19.16 -14.80 -10.90
N PRO A 261 19.32 -15.58 -11.98
CA PRO A 261 20.21 -15.20 -13.07
C PRO A 261 19.81 -13.90 -13.79
N TYR A 262 18.54 -13.55 -13.71
CA TYR A 262 18.00 -12.36 -14.39
C TYR A 262 18.10 -11.09 -13.53
N ARG A 263 18.59 -11.16 -12.30
CA ARG A 263 18.86 -10.04 -11.39
C ARG A 263 17.70 -9.04 -11.36
N LEU A 264 16.55 -9.47 -10.85
CA LEU A 264 15.38 -8.61 -10.68
C LEU A 264 15.70 -7.51 -9.66
N PHE A 265 15.11 -6.33 -9.84
CA PHE A 265 15.11 -5.29 -8.82
C PHE A 265 14.35 -5.79 -7.58
N PHE A 266 13.19 -6.41 -7.79
CA PHE A 266 12.52 -7.26 -6.80
C PHE A 266 11.49 -8.19 -7.43
N LEU A 267 11.15 -9.25 -6.70
CA LEU A 267 9.98 -10.08 -6.90
C LEU A 267 8.92 -9.65 -5.90
N GLU A 268 7.76 -9.22 -6.40
CA GLU A 268 6.67 -8.62 -5.63
C GLU A 268 5.61 -9.67 -5.32
N ASP A 269 5.05 -9.60 -4.10
CA ASP A 269 3.94 -10.39 -3.59
C ASP A 269 4.00 -11.89 -3.95
N PRO A 270 5.13 -12.57 -3.59
CA PRO A 270 5.27 -14.00 -3.90
C PRO A 270 4.34 -14.90 -3.08
N PHE A 271 3.87 -14.42 -1.92
CA PHE A 271 3.02 -15.17 -0.99
C PHE A 271 1.82 -14.34 -0.56
N ALA A 272 0.72 -15.03 -0.24
CA ALA A 272 -0.44 -14.42 0.38
C ALA A 272 -0.13 -13.95 1.83
N PRO A 273 -0.88 -12.98 2.38
CA PRO A 273 -0.73 -12.55 3.77
C PRO A 273 -0.84 -13.68 4.79
N GLU A 274 -1.57 -14.73 4.46
CA GLU A 274 -1.73 -15.93 5.28
C GLU A 274 -0.47 -16.81 5.30
N ASP A 275 0.40 -16.66 4.30
CA ASP A 275 1.58 -17.49 4.08
C ASP A 275 2.90 -16.80 4.46
N VAL A 276 2.87 -15.76 5.30
CA VAL A 276 4.05 -14.95 5.65
C VAL A 276 5.21 -15.76 6.24
N GLU A 277 4.95 -16.89 6.86
CA GLU A 277 5.99 -17.77 7.41
C GLU A 277 6.92 -18.34 6.32
N TRP A 278 6.43 -18.44 5.07
CA TRP A 278 7.22 -18.90 3.94
C TRP A 278 8.36 -17.94 3.57
N PHE A 279 8.26 -16.66 3.93
CA PHE A 279 9.36 -15.71 3.75
C PHE A 279 10.63 -16.10 4.48
N LYS A 280 10.52 -16.77 5.63
CA LYS A 280 11.68 -17.30 6.38
C LYS A 280 12.43 -18.37 5.57
N ILE A 281 11.67 -19.25 4.91
CA ILE A 281 12.23 -20.30 4.07
C ILE A 281 12.79 -19.70 2.78
N MET A 282 12.06 -18.80 2.15
CA MET A 282 12.48 -18.15 0.90
C MET A 282 13.76 -17.36 1.08
N ARG A 283 13.88 -16.59 2.15
CA ARG A 283 15.07 -15.79 2.45
C ARG A 283 16.34 -16.63 2.61
N GLN A 284 16.21 -17.87 3.05
CA GLN A 284 17.35 -18.80 3.19
C GLN A 284 17.75 -19.44 1.85
N GLN A 285 16.91 -19.40 0.83
CA GLN A 285 17.09 -20.16 -0.39
C GLN A 285 17.26 -19.34 -1.66
N THR A 286 17.02 -18.04 -1.60
CA THR A 286 17.20 -17.15 -2.77
C THR A 286 17.81 -15.82 -2.39
N SER A 287 18.60 -15.28 -3.31
CA SER A 287 19.16 -13.92 -3.25
C SER A 287 18.28 -12.89 -3.98
N THR A 288 17.22 -13.32 -4.67
CA THR A 288 16.28 -12.41 -5.33
C THR A 288 15.68 -11.43 -4.30
N PRO A 289 15.80 -10.11 -4.50
CA PRO A 289 15.16 -9.15 -3.61
C PRO A 289 13.64 -9.30 -3.60
N LEU A 290 13.01 -9.13 -2.45
CA LEU A 290 11.60 -9.39 -2.21
C LEU A 290 10.86 -8.11 -1.83
N ALA A 291 9.69 -7.91 -2.42
CA ALA A 291 8.75 -6.86 -2.05
C ALA A 291 7.41 -7.47 -1.63
N MET A 292 6.76 -6.88 -0.64
CA MET A 292 5.45 -7.31 -0.15
C MET A 292 4.71 -6.14 0.46
N GLY A 293 3.38 -6.13 0.40
CA GLY A 293 2.63 -5.23 1.26
C GLY A 293 1.29 -4.72 0.74
N GLU A 294 0.96 -4.80 -0.55
CA GLU A 294 -0.27 -4.17 -1.04
C GLU A 294 -1.56 -4.74 -0.42
N LEU A 295 -1.53 -5.98 0.07
CA LEU A 295 -2.67 -6.59 0.76
C LEU A 295 -2.64 -6.43 2.27
N PHE A 296 -1.56 -5.91 2.85
CA PHE A 296 -1.50 -5.67 4.28
C PHE A 296 -2.33 -4.45 4.67
N VAL A 297 -3.15 -4.63 5.68
CA VAL A 297 -4.02 -3.57 6.21
C VAL A 297 -3.78 -3.31 7.69
N ASN A 298 -2.89 -4.07 8.31
CA ASN A 298 -2.56 -3.95 9.72
C ASN A 298 -1.06 -4.04 9.95
N ARG A 299 -0.56 -3.22 10.87
CA ARG A 299 0.86 -3.21 11.26
C ARG A 299 1.38 -4.59 11.69
N ASN A 300 0.55 -5.39 12.33
CA ASN A 300 0.94 -6.70 12.83
C ASN A 300 1.24 -7.71 11.68
N GLU A 301 0.77 -7.44 10.48
CA GLU A 301 0.99 -8.29 9.31
C GLU A 301 2.39 -8.05 8.72
N TRP A 302 2.80 -6.80 8.56
CA TRP A 302 4.06 -6.46 7.90
C TRP A 302 5.26 -6.23 8.85
N LEU A 303 5.01 -5.79 10.08
CA LEU A 303 6.10 -5.48 11.02
C LEU A 303 7.05 -6.66 11.27
N PRO A 304 6.59 -7.91 11.43
CA PRO A 304 7.49 -9.06 11.57
C PRO A 304 8.39 -9.27 10.35
N LEU A 305 7.91 -9.02 9.14
CA LEU A 305 8.69 -9.16 7.92
C LEU A 305 9.83 -8.14 7.86
N VAL A 306 9.54 -6.89 8.21
CA VAL A 306 10.54 -5.80 8.26
C VAL A 306 11.53 -6.02 9.41
N ALA A 307 11.06 -6.31 10.61
CA ALA A 307 11.89 -6.48 11.80
C ALA A 307 12.87 -7.64 11.66
N ASN A 308 12.47 -8.72 11.01
CA ASN A 308 13.31 -9.90 10.78
C ASN A 308 14.04 -9.88 9.42
N ARG A 309 13.98 -8.77 8.68
CA ARG A 309 14.64 -8.60 7.36
C ARG A 309 14.26 -9.69 6.35
N LEU A 310 12.99 -10.08 6.35
CA LEU A 310 12.49 -11.12 5.47
C LEU A 310 12.11 -10.57 4.08
N ILE A 311 11.91 -9.26 3.98
CA ILE A 311 11.69 -8.53 2.74
C ILE A 311 12.68 -7.37 2.61
N ASP A 312 12.93 -6.92 1.38
CA ASP A 312 13.84 -5.81 1.07
C ASP A 312 13.07 -4.51 0.81
N PHE A 313 11.86 -4.63 0.34
CA PHE A 313 10.96 -3.51 0.05
C PHE A 313 9.60 -3.77 0.68
N ILE A 314 9.04 -2.74 1.33
CA ILE A 314 7.65 -2.75 1.79
C ILE A 314 6.82 -1.86 0.88
N ARG A 315 5.65 -2.35 0.47
CA ARG A 315 4.63 -1.57 -0.24
C ARG A 315 3.54 -1.19 0.75
N LEU A 316 3.23 0.10 0.81
CA LEU A 316 2.24 0.67 1.73
C LEU A 316 1.24 1.52 0.95
#